data_0d102b6a85f0edd91746dbcc8f255d54
#
_entry.id   0d102b6a85f0edd91746dbcc8f255d54
#
_cell.length_a   1.000
_cell.length_b   1.000
_cell.length_c   1.000
_cell.angle_alpha   90.00
_cell.angle_beta   90.00
_cell.angle_gamma   90.00
#
_symmetry.space_group_name_H-M   'P 1'
#
loop_
_entity.id
_entity.type
_entity.pdbx_description
1 polymer ?
#
loop_
_entity_poly.entity_id
_entity_poly.type
_entity_poly.pdbx_seq_one_letter_code
_entity_poly.pdbx_strand_id
1 'polypeptide(L)'
;MRLLCLLSILLLTGCGGSDDSASDVSLPETRITISTKQDNQLVTKNVTLTWSSVGADTCAASGDWEGDKPLNGSEEVVVPKVGTNLFTLLCFSGSYHHREANVEVQGYIIENKSIQQAVGNTSVNREFSIRYPQNPVENQYPLMFVFHGAGGSGEQEMNRHNEILNLIDAGEFIGIFPTGYENGWNVSGESDADDVEFFDLMMSELNASSIFDTNNAYAIGISNGAGIINKIAKEKDLLKGIAPLISQQSEPVGDIVSGIPLSVYQVNGENDDLVPVDGGSGVAGTIFMSAQGSAENWAINFNCSMTPNQEEVNWGPFEVTEFTFTDCLNGVEVKYFIVKESGHNIEFKNQTDIFNQIWGFFKRTNN
;
A
#
# COMPACT_ATOMS: atom_id res chain seq x y z
N MET A 1 50.17 -3.98 0.22
CA MET A 1 51.35 -3.13 0.37
C MET A 1 50.97 -2.07 1.41
N ARG A 2 51.48 -2.27 2.63
CA ARG A 2 51.25 -1.39 3.80
C ARG A 2 52.21 -0.21 3.71
N LEU A 3 51.73 1.00 3.90
CA LEU A 3 52.60 2.15 4.12
C LEU A 3 52.25 2.77 5.48
N LEU A 4 53.15 2.55 6.41
CA LEU A 4 53.22 3.29 7.70
C LEU A 4 53.70 4.72 7.41
N CYS A 5 53.11 5.71 8.02
CA CYS A 5 53.71 7.03 8.21
C CYS A 5 53.86 7.35 9.66
N LEU A 6 55.10 7.61 10.00
CA LEU A 6 55.60 7.87 11.37
C LEU A 6 55.15 9.20 11.92
N LEU A 7 54.84 9.19 13.23
CA LEU A 7 54.61 10.32 14.12
C LEU A 7 55.96 10.93 14.47
N SER A 8 56.13 12.25 14.20
CA SER A 8 57.25 13.03 14.76
C SER A 8 56.71 13.98 15.83
N ILE A 9 57.06 13.68 17.05
CA ILE A 9 56.81 14.55 18.22
C ILE A 9 57.93 15.60 18.25
N LEU A 10 57.52 16.86 18.28
CA LEU A 10 58.43 17.97 18.59
C LEU A 10 58.01 18.61 19.91
N LEU A 11 58.80 18.38 20.94
CA LEU A 11 58.72 19.05 22.25
C LEU A 11 59.36 20.42 22.12
N LEU A 12 58.63 21.49 22.41
CA LEU A 12 59.15 22.81 22.70
C LEU A 12 58.62 23.22 24.08
N THR A 13 59.55 23.23 25.04
CA THR A 13 59.42 23.86 26.37
C THR A 13 59.66 25.35 26.23
N GLY A 14 58.74 26.17 26.72
CA GLY A 14 58.92 27.62 26.85
C GLY A 14 58.03 28.19 27.93
N CYS A 15 58.69 28.79 28.93
CA CYS A 15 58.16 29.32 30.17
C CYS A 15 57.24 30.52 30.06
N GLY A 16 56.30 30.58 31.01
CA GLY A 16 56.11 31.73 31.88
C GLY A 16 55.08 32.75 31.46
N GLY A 17 54.06 32.88 32.30
CA GLY A 17 53.57 34.22 32.61
C GLY A 17 52.08 34.48 32.45
N SER A 18 51.47 34.76 33.59
CA SER A 18 50.23 35.49 33.86
C SER A 18 48.90 34.78 33.65
N ASP A 19 48.31 34.45 34.80
CA ASP A 19 46.89 34.20 35.00
C ASP A 19 46.04 35.38 34.49
N ASP A 20 45.43 35.19 33.34
CA ASP A 20 44.17 35.79 32.99
C ASP A 20 43.14 34.69 32.91
N SER A 21 42.42 34.48 34.01
CA SER A 21 41.19 33.67 34.03
C SER A 21 40.14 34.40 33.20
N ALA A 22 40.27 34.27 31.87
CA ALA A 22 39.13 34.43 30.98
C ALA A 22 38.15 33.29 31.34
N SER A 23 37.10 33.63 32.06
CA SER A 23 35.94 32.77 32.21
C SER A 23 35.47 32.40 30.81
N ASP A 24 35.75 31.16 30.44
CA ASP A 24 35.22 30.58 29.22
C ASP A 24 33.70 30.51 29.43
N VAL A 25 33.00 31.58 29.10
CA VAL A 25 31.53 31.60 29.03
C VAL A 25 31.21 30.79 27.80
N SER A 26 31.11 29.47 27.97
CA SER A 26 30.55 28.61 26.94
C SER A 26 29.14 29.13 26.63
N LEU A 27 28.99 29.74 25.47
CA LEU A 27 27.67 30.13 24.98
C LEU A 27 26.78 28.89 25.01
N PRO A 28 25.54 28.98 25.49
CA PRO A 28 24.65 27.84 25.55
C PRO A 28 24.52 27.25 24.16
N GLU A 29 24.75 25.96 24.05
CA GLU A 29 24.65 25.21 22.78
C GLU A 29 23.25 25.39 22.18
N THR A 30 23.17 25.96 20.99
CA THR A 30 21.89 26.14 20.29
C THR A 30 21.32 24.75 19.90
N ARG A 31 20.14 24.44 20.39
CA ARG A 31 19.40 23.19 20.08
C ARG A 31 18.09 23.56 19.43
N ILE A 32 17.73 22.82 18.36
CA ILE A 32 16.49 23.01 17.61
C ILE A 32 15.84 21.67 17.41
N THR A 33 14.53 21.64 17.52
CA THR A 33 13.69 20.52 17.11
C THR A 33 12.54 21.03 16.26
N ILE A 34 12.18 20.27 15.23
CA ILE A 34 10.95 20.42 14.47
C ILE A 34 10.35 19.03 14.26
N SER A 35 9.05 18.91 14.34
CA SER A 35 8.33 17.64 14.18
C SER A 35 6.93 17.87 13.66
N THR A 36 6.37 16.83 13.07
CA THR A 36 4.94 16.69 12.76
C THR A 36 4.46 15.33 13.22
N LYS A 37 3.15 15.16 13.39
CA LYS A 37 2.51 13.86 13.62
C LYS A 37 2.17 13.14 12.32
N GLN A 38 2.31 13.82 11.20
CA GLN A 38 1.93 13.35 9.87
C GLN A 38 3.16 13.38 8.97
N ASP A 39 3.62 12.22 8.56
CA ASP A 39 4.72 12.05 7.61
C ASP A 39 4.25 12.04 6.15
N ASN A 40 2.94 11.95 5.92
CA ASN A 40 2.30 12.09 4.61
C ASN A 40 0.99 12.88 4.71
N GLN A 41 0.63 13.58 3.64
CA GLN A 41 -0.60 14.39 3.56
C GLN A 41 -1.02 14.63 2.11
N LEU A 42 -2.32 14.77 1.88
CA LEU A 42 -2.85 15.24 0.61
C LEU A 42 -2.28 16.63 0.26
N VAL A 43 -1.85 16.77 -0.99
CA VAL A 43 -1.48 18.08 -1.54
C VAL A 43 -2.64 19.07 -1.35
N THR A 44 -2.34 20.31 -1.00
CA THR A 44 -3.27 21.39 -0.59
C THR A 44 -3.94 21.24 0.77
N LYS A 45 -3.67 20.16 1.53
CA LYS A 45 -4.10 20.03 2.93
C LYS A 45 -2.99 20.47 3.90
N ASN A 46 -3.37 20.76 5.13
CA ASN A 46 -2.45 21.23 6.14
C ASN A 46 -1.84 20.07 6.93
N VAL A 47 -0.58 20.28 7.35
CA VAL A 47 0.07 19.54 8.44
C VAL A 47 0.39 20.50 9.57
N THR A 48 0.37 20.01 10.80
CA THR A 48 0.77 20.79 11.96
C THR A 48 2.26 20.57 12.23
N LEU A 49 3.07 21.62 12.04
CA LEU A 49 4.47 21.65 12.45
C LEU A 49 4.56 22.15 13.88
N THR A 50 5.40 21.52 14.69
CA THR A 50 5.70 21.96 16.07
C THR A 50 7.20 22.02 16.26
N TRP A 51 7.70 23.11 16.84
CA TRP A 51 9.12 23.31 17.02
C TRP A 51 9.49 23.96 18.35
N SER A 52 10.75 23.75 18.73
CA SER A 52 11.36 24.46 19.84
C SER A 52 12.82 24.73 19.57
N SER A 53 13.33 25.87 20.10
CA SER A 53 14.74 26.20 20.08
C SER A 53 15.20 26.66 21.47
N VAL A 54 16.45 26.36 21.80
CA VAL A 54 17.14 26.83 23.02
C VAL A 54 18.45 27.43 22.61
N GLY A 55 18.78 28.58 23.18
CA GLY A 55 20.04 29.29 22.88
C GLY A 55 20.07 30.03 21.54
N ALA A 56 18.92 30.20 20.88
CA ALA A 56 18.77 31.00 19.68
C ALA A 56 18.18 32.38 20.00
N ASP A 57 18.50 33.38 19.19
CA ASP A 57 17.96 34.72 19.26
C ASP A 57 16.78 34.93 18.30
N THR A 58 16.87 34.36 17.10
CA THR A 58 15.84 34.44 16.06
C THR A 58 15.73 33.11 15.30
N CYS A 59 14.56 32.84 14.76
CA CYS A 59 14.33 31.70 13.86
C CYS A 59 13.56 32.16 12.62
N ALA A 60 13.82 31.47 11.49
CA ALA A 60 13.10 31.64 10.24
C ALA A 60 12.80 30.26 9.61
N ALA A 61 11.72 30.19 8.90
CA ALA A 61 11.35 29.05 8.08
C ALA A 61 12.01 29.11 6.71
N SER A 62 12.29 27.94 6.11
CA SER A 62 12.74 27.81 4.72
C SER A 62 12.34 26.47 4.12
N GLY A 63 12.65 26.25 2.83
CA GLY A 63 12.18 25.09 2.08
C GLY A 63 10.76 25.30 1.58
N ASP A 64 9.88 24.34 1.84
CA ASP A 64 8.45 24.43 1.47
C ASP A 64 7.60 25.20 2.51
N TRP A 65 8.24 26.00 3.34
CA TRP A 65 7.70 26.83 4.40
C TRP A 65 8.52 28.12 4.51
N GLU A 66 7.92 29.22 4.93
CA GLU A 66 8.62 30.53 4.91
C GLU A 66 8.23 31.45 6.07
N GLY A 67 8.99 32.51 6.20
CA GLY A 67 8.77 33.62 7.13
C GLY A 67 9.46 33.44 8.47
N ASP A 68 9.49 34.54 9.23
CA ASP A 68 10.06 34.58 10.59
C ASP A 68 9.20 33.76 11.54
N LYS A 69 9.86 33.04 12.46
CA LYS A 69 9.21 32.17 13.43
C LYS A 69 9.61 32.52 14.85
N PRO A 70 8.69 32.41 15.82
CA PRO A 70 9.07 32.50 17.22
C PRO A 70 10.02 31.34 17.58
N LEU A 71 10.76 31.48 18.68
CA LEU A 71 11.72 30.49 19.15
C LEU A 71 11.06 29.14 19.45
N ASN A 72 9.80 29.15 19.83
CA ASN A 72 8.98 27.93 20.05
C ASN A 72 7.58 28.20 19.49
N GLY A 73 6.97 27.18 18.89
CA GLY A 73 5.64 27.36 18.32
C GLY A 73 5.06 26.11 17.67
N SER A 74 3.87 26.34 17.13
CA SER A 74 3.16 25.39 16.28
C SER A 74 2.39 26.15 15.20
N GLU A 75 2.36 25.64 13.99
CA GLU A 75 1.70 26.26 12.83
C GLU A 75 1.11 25.20 11.92
N GLU A 76 -0.05 25.49 11.36
CA GLU A 76 -0.60 24.69 10.26
C GLU A 76 -0.04 25.19 8.93
N VAL A 77 0.63 24.30 8.19
CA VAL A 77 1.29 24.59 6.93
C VAL A 77 0.71 23.72 5.83
N VAL A 78 0.40 24.32 4.69
CA VAL A 78 -0.08 23.57 3.51
C VAL A 78 1.05 22.73 2.92
N VAL A 79 0.75 21.49 2.54
CA VAL A 79 1.63 20.64 1.72
C VAL A 79 1.50 21.07 0.25
N PRO A 80 2.50 21.75 -0.33
CA PRO A 80 2.33 22.43 -1.61
C PRO A 80 2.48 21.54 -2.85
N LYS A 81 3.17 20.40 -2.75
CA LYS A 81 3.52 19.58 -3.91
C LYS A 81 3.47 18.08 -3.63
N VAL A 82 3.36 17.32 -4.68
CA VAL A 82 3.52 15.85 -4.65
C VAL A 82 4.99 15.50 -4.38
N GLY A 83 5.22 14.40 -3.69
CA GLY A 83 6.56 13.97 -3.26
C GLY A 83 7.03 14.67 -2.00
N THR A 84 8.33 14.73 -1.80
CA THR A 84 8.93 15.26 -0.57
C THR A 84 8.74 16.76 -0.46
N ASN A 85 8.09 17.20 0.59
CA ASN A 85 8.00 18.58 1.07
C ASN A 85 8.92 18.71 2.27
N LEU A 86 9.91 19.59 2.16
CA LEU A 86 10.93 19.80 3.18
C LEU A 86 10.62 21.10 3.96
N PHE A 87 10.31 20.99 5.24
CA PHE A 87 10.07 22.10 6.13
C PHE A 87 11.29 22.28 7.04
N THR A 88 12.00 23.38 6.86
CA THR A 88 13.26 23.66 7.57
C THR A 88 13.07 24.82 8.53
N LEU A 89 13.47 24.63 9.78
CA LEU A 89 13.60 25.72 10.75
C LEU A 89 15.08 26.07 10.89
N LEU A 90 15.43 27.31 10.58
CA LEU A 90 16.76 27.87 10.69
C LEU A 90 16.79 28.88 11.83
N CYS A 91 17.59 28.64 12.86
CA CYS A 91 17.70 29.53 14.01
C CYS A 91 19.13 30.08 14.17
N PHE A 92 19.24 31.32 14.55
CA PHE A 92 20.49 32.06 14.68
C PHE A 92 20.77 32.41 16.15
N SER A 93 22.05 32.33 16.54
CA SER A 93 22.57 32.80 17.82
C SER A 93 23.75 33.73 17.53
N GLY A 94 23.56 35.02 17.80
CA GLY A 94 24.49 36.07 17.38
C GLY A 94 24.54 36.20 15.84
N SER A 95 25.60 36.85 15.34
CA SER A 95 25.70 37.22 13.92
C SER A 95 26.27 36.13 13.01
N TYR A 96 26.78 35.01 13.55
CA TYR A 96 27.56 34.06 12.78
C TYR A 96 27.24 32.57 13.05
N HIS A 97 26.43 32.26 14.06
CA HIS A 97 26.09 30.87 14.39
C HIS A 97 24.65 30.58 14.03
N HIS A 98 24.45 29.59 13.22
CA HIS A 98 23.12 29.09 12.93
C HIS A 98 23.05 27.56 13.11
N ARG A 99 21.85 27.06 13.36
CA ARG A 99 21.49 25.66 13.36
C ARG A 99 20.21 25.49 12.56
N GLU A 100 20.06 24.32 11.98
CA GLU A 100 18.83 23.95 11.27
C GLU A 100 18.29 22.62 11.77
N ALA A 101 16.99 22.47 11.69
CA ALA A 101 16.28 21.21 11.86
C ALA A 101 15.22 21.09 10.78
N ASN A 102 15.04 19.87 10.28
CA ASN A 102 14.19 19.57 9.15
C ASN A 102 13.13 18.55 9.53
N VAL A 103 11.96 18.65 8.90
CA VAL A 103 10.97 17.58 8.84
C VAL A 103 10.48 17.43 7.41
N GLU A 104 10.35 16.20 6.96
CA GLU A 104 9.83 15.86 5.64
C GLU A 104 8.39 15.38 5.75
N VAL A 105 7.55 15.81 4.79
CA VAL A 105 6.17 15.34 4.63
C VAL A 105 5.98 14.93 3.18
N GLN A 106 5.51 13.72 2.97
CA GLN A 106 5.22 13.23 1.62
C GLN A 106 3.84 13.71 1.17
N GLY A 107 3.83 14.51 0.11
CA GLY A 107 2.60 14.96 -0.55
C GLY A 107 2.10 13.92 -1.55
N TYR A 108 0.78 13.67 -1.59
CA TYR A 108 0.17 12.75 -2.53
C TYR A 108 -1.14 13.27 -3.12
N ILE A 109 -1.61 12.66 -4.22
CA ILE A 109 -2.86 13.00 -4.88
C ILE A 109 -3.81 11.81 -4.80
N ILE A 110 -5.07 12.09 -4.43
CA ILE A 110 -6.19 11.18 -4.60
C ILE A 110 -7.22 11.88 -5.50
N GLU A 111 -7.70 11.15 -6.50
CA GLU A 111 -8.84 11.54 -7.31
C GLU A 111 -10.03 10.66 -6.97
N ASN A 112 -11.15 11.26 -6.59
CA ASN A 112 -12.40 10.53 -6.36
C ASN A 112 -13.27 10.64 -7.59
N LYS A 113 -13.70 9.49 -8.12
CA LYS A 113 -14.57 9.36 -9.27
C LYS A 113 -15.91 8.77 -8.89
N SER A 114 -16.92 9.10 -9.67
CA SER A 114 -18.29 8.59 -9.52
C SER A 114 -18.84 8.23 -10.89
N ILE A 115 -19.39 7.03 -11.01
CA ILE A 115 -19.97 6.48 -12.22
C ILE A 115 -21.42 6.14 -11.96
N GLN A 116 -22.31 6.50 -12.90
CA GLN A 116 -23.74 6.12 -12.84
C GLN A 116 -23.90 4.66 -13.24
N GLN A 117 -24.56 3.88 -12.38
CA GLN A 117 -24.95 2.51 -12.65
C GLN A 117 -26.44 2.31 -12.42
N ALA A 118 -27.11 1.53 -13.25
CA ALA A 118 -28.47 1.06 -13.02
C ALA A 118 -28.43 -0.06 -11.95
N VAL A 119 -29.15 0.11 -10.84
CA VAL A 119 -29.30 -0.90 -9.79
C VAL A 119 -30.80 -1.12 -9.58
N GLY A 120 -31.30 -2.29 -9.93
CA GLY A 120 -32.74 -2.52 -10.00
C GLY A 120 -33.44 -1.51 -10.91
N ASN A 121 -34.39 -0.76 -10.35
CA ASN A 121 -35.13 0.28 -11.09
C ASN A 121 -34.61 1.71 -10.86
N THR A 122 -33.43 1.85 -10.25
CA THR A 122 -32.85 3.16 -9.90
C THR A 122 -31.48 3.34 -10.55
N SER A 123 -31.07 4.61 -10.72
CA SER A 123 -29.70 4.95 -11.09
C SER A 123 -28.96 5.43 -9.85
N VAL A 124 -27.84 4.85 -9.55
CA VAL A 124 -27.02 5.17 -8.37
C VAL A 124 -25.63 5.61 -8.78
N ASN A 125 -25.01 6.45 -7.95
CA ASN A 125 -23.60 6.78 -8.07
C ASN A 125 -22.78 5.67 -7.43
N ARG A 126 -21.86 5.06 -8.19
CA ARG A 126 -20.85 4.13 -7.71
C ARG A 126 -19.52 4.87 -7.65
N GLU A 127 -18.86 4.78 -6.52
CA GLU A 127 -17.67 5.59 -6.24
C GLU A 127 -16.39 4.74 -6.19
N PHE A 128 -15.28 5.33 -6.64
CA PHE A 128 -13.95 4.77 -6.46
C PHE A 128 -12.92 5.89 -6.33
N SER A 129 -11.86 5.61 -5.58
CA SER A 129 -10.72 6.51 -5.40
C SER A 129 -9.52 6.01 -6.20
N ILE A 130 -8.78 6.93 -6.79
CA ILE A 130 -7.53 6.69 -7.51
C ILE A 130 -6.40 7.32 -6.71
N ARG A 131 -5.42 6.52 -6.33
CA ARG A 131 -4.19 6.97 -5.69
C ARG A 131 -3.05 6.90 -6.69
N TYR A 132 -2.48 8.06 -7.01
CA TYR A 132 -1.38 8.18 -7.97
C TYR A 132 -0.02 8.03 -7.28
N PRO A 133 1.03 7.60 -8.01
CA PRO A 133 2.42 7.70 -7.57
C PRO A 133 2.80 9.12 -7.14
N GLN A 134 3.80 9.24 -6.26
CA GLN A 134 4.25 10.55 -5.77
C GLN A 134 4.79 11.46 -6.88
N ASN A 135 5.44 10.90 -7.89
CA ASN A 135 5.96 11.64 -9.04
C ASN A 135 5.52 10.94 -10.33
N PRO A 136 4.24 11.08 -10.70
CA PRO A 136 3.75 10.42 -11.90
C PRO A 136 4.50 10.98 -13.13
N VAL A 137 5.15 10.09 -13.86
CA VAL A 137 5.79 10.42 -15.15
C VAL A 137 4.77 10.21 -16.27
N GLU A 138 5.05 10.71 -17.47
CA GLU A 138 4.21 10.50 -18.67
C GLU A 138 4.32 9.06 -19.21
N ASN A 139 4.25 8.07 -18.31
CA ASN A 139 4.28 6.65 -18.65
C ASN A 139 2.92 6.03 -18.32
N GLN A 140 2.64 4.93 -18.98
CA GLN A 140 1.52 4.09 -18.61
C GLN A 140 1.88 3.28 -17.35
N TYR A 141 0.99 3.29 -16.36
CA TYR A 141 1.16 2.51 -15.13
C TYR A 141 0.21 1.31 -15.13
N PRO A 142 0.68 0.14 -14.68
CA PRO A 142 -0.21 -0.95 -14.31
C PRO A 142 -1.26 -0.48 -13.31
N LEU A 143 -2.40 -1.18 -13.26
CA LEU A 143 -3.49 -0.87 -12.33
C LEU A 143 -3.58 -1.95 -11.26
N MET A 144 -3.68 -1.52 -10.00
CA MET A 144 -3.97 -2.40 -8.87
C MET A 144 -5.31 -2.01 -8.25
N PHE A 145 -6.33 -2.82 -8.51
CA PHE A 145 -7.62 -2.68 -7.83
C PHE A 145 -7.58 -3.33 -6.47
N VAL A 146 -8.08 -2.66 -5.44
CA VAL A 146 -8.14 -3.18 -4.07
C VAL A 146 -9.57 -3.16 -3.56
N PHE A 147 -10.18 -4.34 -3.47
CA PHE A 147 -11.58 -4.52 -3.09
C PHE A 147 -11.71 -4.82 -1.59
N HIS A 148 -12.44 -3.98 -0.89
CA HIS A 148 -12.65 -4.07 0.56
C HIS A 148 -13.52 -5.26 0.96
N GLY A 149 -13.45 -5.67 2.24
CA GLY A 149 -14.36 -6.64 2.83
C GLY A 149 -15.76 -6.06 3.09
N ALA A 150 -16.73 -6.91 3.42
CA ALA A 150 -18.10 -6.50 3.72
C ALA A 150 -18.13 -5.41 4.81
N GLY A 151 -18.98 -4.38 4.61
CA GLY A 151 -19.11 -3.24 5.49
C GLY A 151 -18.01 -2.18 5.38
N GLY A 152 -17.03 -2.37 4.48
CA GLY A 152 -15.94 -1.44 4.23
C GLY A 152 -16.26 -0.41 3.14
N SER A 153 -15.24 0.38 2.78
CA SER A 153 -15.24 1.30 1.63
C SER A 153 -13.86 1.38 1.01
N GLY A 154 -13.77 1.87 -0.23
CA GLY A 154 -12.50 2.06 -0.92
C GLY A 154 -11.55 2.99 -0.14
N GLU A 155 -12.05 4.09 0.42
CA GLU A 155 -11.26 5.01 1.23
C GLU A 155 -10.70 4.34 2.50
N GLN A 156 -11.51 3.55 3.21
CA GLN A 156 -11.05 2.83 4.40
C GLN A 156 -10.00 1.80 4.03
N GLU A 157 -10.18 1.08 2.92
CA GLU A 157 -9.25 0.06 2.48
C GLU A 157 -7.92 0.66 2.03
N MET A 158 -7.94 1.79 1.31
CA MET A 158 -6.75 2.54 0.92
C MET A 158 -5.92 2.96 2.15
N ASN A 159 -6.57 3.45 3.20
CA ASN A 159 -5.88 3.94 4.41
C ASN A 159 -5.44 2.81 5.38
N ARG A 160 -5.82 1.55 5.10
CA ARG A 160 -5.52 0.40 5.97
C ARG A 160 -4.20 -0.30 5.65
N HIS A 161 -3.63 -0.08 4.45
CA HIS A 161 -2.51 -0.84 3.92
C HIS A 161 -1.36 0.07 3.46
N ASN A 162 -0.51 0.47 4.41
CA ASN A 162 0.66 1.30 4.12
C ASN A 162 1.61 0.65 3.10
N GLU A 163 1.70 -0.68 3.08
CA GLU A 163 2.55 -1.42 2.15
C GLU A 163 2.09 -1.23 0.69
N ILE A 164 0.77 -1.22 0.45
CA ILE A 164 0.21 -0.91 -0.88
C ILE A 164 0.51 0.55 -1.25
N LEU A 165 0.34 1.48 -0.29
CA LEU A 165 0.66 2.89 -0.52
C LEU A 165 2.14 3.10 -0.84
N ASN A 166 3.05 2.38 -0.18
CA ASN A 166 4.48 2.44 -0.47
C ASN A 166 4.80 1.97 -1.90
N LEU A 167 4.14 0.91 -2.38
CA LEU A 167 4.28 0.43 -3.76
C LEU A 167 3.77 1.47 -4.77
N ILE A 168 2.61 2.09 -4.49
CA ILE A 168 2.09 3.18 -5.33
C ILE A 168 3.06 4.35 -5.34
N ASP A 169 3.53 4.78 -4.18
CA ASP A 169 4.45 5.92 -4.03
C ASP A 169 5.80 5.65 -4.71
N ALA A 170 6.25 4.40 -4.77
CA ALA A 170 7.42 3.96 -5.53
C ALA A 170 7.19 3.94 -7.05
N GLY A 171 5.97 4.14 -7.53
CA GLY A 171 5.65 4.13 -8.95
C GLY A 171 5.48 2.73 -9.57
N GLU A 172 5.23 1.73 -8.75
CA GLU A 172 5.04 0.36 -9.23
C GLU A 172 3.69 0.19 -9.98
N PHE A 173 2.64 0.87 -9.53
CA PHE A 173 1.31 0.88 -10.13
C PHE A 173 0.48 2.08 -9.64
N ILE A 174 -0.67 2.33 -10.29
CA ILE A 174 -1.71 3.21 -9.77
C ILE A 174 -2.71 2.36 -8.99
N GLY A 175 -3.05 2.79 -7.77
CA GLY A 175 -4.03 2.11 -6.93
C GLY A 175 -5.45 2.59 -7.20
N ILE A 176 -6.38 1.65 -7.39
CA ILE A 176 -7.81 1.89 -7.60
C ILE A 176 -8.57 1.25 -6.44
N PHE A 177 -9.35 2.04 -5.72
CA PHE A 177 -10.04 1.63 -4.50
C PHE A 177 -11.56 1.85 -4.66
N PRO A 178 -12.28 0.88 -5.22
CA PRO A 178 -13.73 1.00 -5.40
C PRO A 178 -14.49 0.78 -4.11
N THR A 179 -15.69 1.34 -4.01
CA THR A 179 -16.66 1.12 -2.93
C THR A 179 -17.84 0.30 -3.44
N GLY A 180 -18.11 -0.82 -2.77
CA GLY A 180 -19.24 -1.70 -3.06
C GLY A 180 -20.59 -1.02 -2.79
N TYR A 181 -21.64 -1.45 -3.52
CA TYR A 181 -22.99 -0.97 -3.27
C TYR A 181 -23.42 -1.34 -1.85
N GLU A 182 -23.94 -0.35 -1.10
CA GLU A 182 -24.26 -0.52 0.33
C GLU A 182 -23.10 -1.12 1.17
N ASN A 183 -21.86 -0.80 0.79
CA ASN A 183 -20.62 -1.26 1.42
C ASN A 183 -20.39 -2.78 1.34
N GLY A 184 -20.92 -3.43 0.31
CA GLY A 184 -20.75 -4.86 0.03
C GLY A 184 -20.65 -5.14 -1.46
N TRP A 185 -20.23 -6.34 -1.81
CA TRP A 185 -20.10 -6.82 -3.18
C TRP A 185 -21.10 -7.92 -3.44
N ASN A 186 -21.82 -7.82 -4.55
CA ASN A 186 -22.77 -8.83 -5.00
C ASN A 186 -22.06 -9.98 -5.72
N VAL A 187 -21.69 -11.01 -4.97
CA VAL A 187 -21.03 -12.21 -5.48
C VAL A 187 -22.06 -13.22 -5.98
N SER A 188 -23.13 -13.45 -5.20
CA SER A 188 -24.08 -14.54 -5.41
C SER A 188 -25.54 -14.13 -5.29
N GLY A 189 -25.86 -12.83 -5.35
CA GLY A 189 -27.23 -12.31 -5.27
C GLY A 189 -27.53 -11.59 -3.96
N GLU A 190 -26.52 -11.04 -3.29
CA GLU A 190 -26.66 -10.30 -2.03
C GLU A 190 -27.35 -8.94 -2.22
N SER A 191 -27.34 -8.39 -3.45
CA SER A 191 -27.99 -7.13 -3.81
C SER A 191 -28.41 -7.11 -5.27
N ASP A 192 -29.13 -6.06 -5.70
CA ASP A 192 -29.50 -5.83 -7.10
C ASP A 192 -28.35 -5.18 -7.93
N ALA A 193 -27.21 -4.85 -7.31
CA ALA A 193 -26.08 -4.25 -8.00
C ALA A 193 -25.31 -5.30 -8.82
N ASP A 194 -24.94 -4.96 -10.06
CA ASP A 194 -24.00 -5.76 -10.86
C ASP A 194 -22.59 -5.19 -10.68
N ASP A 195 -21.82 -5.80 -9.76
CA ASP A 195 -20.46 -5.35 -9.48
C ASP A 195 -19.45 -5.75 -10.56
N VAL A 196 -19.78 -6.72 -11.42
CA VAL A 196 -18.99 -7.06 -12.60
C VAL A 196 -19.18 -5.98 -13.68
N GLU A 197 -20.42 -5.49 -13.89
CA GLU A 197 -20.68 -4.32 -14.73
C GLU A 197 -19.98 -3.07 -14.18
N PHE A 198 -20.00 -2.85 -12.85
CA PHE A 198 -19.30 -1.71 -12.24
C PHE A 198 -17.78 -1.76 -12.52
N PHE A 199 -17.18 -2.94 -12.50
CA PHE A 199 -15.78 -3.11 -12.89
C PHE A 199 -15.55 -2.73 -14.37
N ASP A 200 -16.41 -3.17 -15.29
CA ASP A 200 -16.33 -2.78 -16.70
C ASP A 200 -16.44 -1.25 -16.91
N LEU A 201 -17.34 -0.62 -16.16
CA LEU A 201 -17.52 0.83 -16.21
C LEU A 201 -16.27 1.58 -15.71
N MET A 202 -15.63 1.09 -14.62
CA MET A 202 -14.37 1.64 -14.14
C MET A 202 -13.25 1.48 -15.18
N MET A 203 -13.10 0.30 -15.77
CA MET A 203 -12.10 0.05 -16.81
C MET A 203 -12.31 0.95 -18.03
N SER A 204 -13.56 1.17 -18.44
CA SER A 204 -13.91 2.08 -19.53
C SER A 204 -13.57 3.54 -19.22
N GLU A 205 -13.84 4.01 -18.00
CA GLU A 205 -13.51 5.35 -17.54
C GLU A 205 -11.99 5.56 -17.49
N LEU A 206 -11.24 4.58 -16.98
CA LEU A 206 -9.79 4.65 -16.87
C LEU A 206 -9.12 4.61 -18.25
N ASN A 207 -9.66 3.85 -19.21
CA ASN A 207 -9.13 3.76 -20.57
C ASN A 207 -9.19 5.09 -21.36
N ALA A 208 -9.91 6.09 -20.85
CA ALA A 208 -9.96 7.42 -21.45
C ALA A 208 -8.67 8.24 -21.28
N SER A 209 -7.76 7.81 -20.41
CA SER A 209 -6.48 8.50 -20.17
C SER A 209 -5.29 7.57 -20.38
N SER A 210 -4.28 8.07 -21.10
CA SER A 210 -3.06 7.29 -21.44
C SER A 210 -2.15 6.97 -20.27
N ILE A 211 -2.38 7.53 -19.08
CA ILE A 211 -1.59 7.21 -17.88
C ILE A 211 -1.93 5.80 -17.34
N PHE A 212 -3.12 5.29 -17.61
CA PHE A 212 -3.58 3.99 -17.14
C PHE A 212 -3.32 2.90 -18.20
N ASP A 213 -2.51 1.91 -17.83
CA ASP A 213 -2.36 0.70 -18.66
C ASP A 213 -3.47 -0.29 -18.31
N THR A 214 -4.63 -0.10 -18.94
CA THR A 214 -5.80 -0.97 -18.73
C THR A 214 -5.62 -2.40 -19.26
N ASN A 215 -4.57 -2.67 -20.04
CA ASN A 215 -4.20 -4.03 -20.46
C ASN A 215 -3.33 -4.74 -19.41
N ASN A 216 -2.90 -4.04 -18.37
CA ASN A 216 -2.04 -4.53 -17.31
C ASN A 216 -2.66 -4.25 -15.94
N ALA A 217 -3.82 -4.86 -15.69
CA ALA A 217 -4.63 -4.66 -14.50
C ALA A 217 -4.61 -5.91 -13.60
N TYR A 218 -4.55 -5.67 -12.29
CA TYR A 218 -4.51 -6.68 -11.23
C TYR A 218 -5.52 -6.35 -10.15
N ALA A 219 -5.93 -7.34 -9.37
CA ALA A 219 -6.84 -7.10 -8.25
C ALA A 219 -6.43 -7.85 -6.98
N ILE A 220 -6.52 -7.14 -5.85
CA ILE A 220 -6.47 -7.71 -4.50
C ILE A 220 -7.87 -7.58 -3.92
N GLY A 221 -8.38 -8.62 -3.30
CA GLY A 221 -9.68 -8.59 -2.63
C GLY A 221 -9.62 -9.24 -1.27
N ILE A 222 -10.31 -8.65 -0.29
CA ILE A 222 -10.29 -9.10 1.10
C ILE A 222 -11.69 -9.57 1.48
N SER A 223 -11.83 -10.83 1.94
CA SER A 223 -13.12 -11.40 2.37
C SER A 223 -14.18 -11.32 1.24
N ASN A 224 -15.27 -10.57 1.41
CA ASN A 224 -16.28 -10.34 0.35
C ASN A 224 -15.65 -9.74 -0.92
N GLY A 225 -14.62 -8.87 -0.78
CA GLY A 225 -13.81 -8.38 -1.89
C GLY A 225 -13.05 -9.49 -2.64
N ALA A 226 -12.60 -10.55 -1.93
CA ALA A 226 -12.01 -11.71 -2.57
C ALA A 226 -13.06 -12.51 -3.38
N GLY A 227 -14.29 -12.59 -2.88
CA GLY A 227 -15.41 -13.20 -3.62
C GLY A 227 -15.66 -12.49 -4.95
N ILE A 228 -15.75 -11.15 -4.95
CA ILE A 228 -16.06 -10.42 -6.18
C ILE A 228 -14.91 -10.44 -7.19
N ILE A 229 -13.63 -10.40 -6.78
CA ILE A 229 -12.52 -10.50 -7.75
C ILE A 229 -12.44 -11.89 -8.39
N ASN A 230 -12.78 -12.95 -7.66
CA ASN A 230 -12.94 -14.29 -8.27
C ASN A 230 -14.03 -14.28 -9.36
N LYS A 231 -15.20 -13.67 -9.09
CA LYS A 231 -16.30 -13.56 -10.05
C LYS A 231 -15.90 -12.72 -11.28
N ILE A 232 -15.32 -11.54 -11.07
CA ILE A 232 -14.81 -10.68 -12.15
C ILE A 232 -13.84 -11.47 -13.04
N ALA A 233 -12.86 -12.16 -12.44
CA ALA A 233 -11.85 -12.92 -13.17
C ALA A 233 -12.44 -14.13 -13.92
N LYS A 234 -13.58 -14.67 -13.48
CA LYS A 234 -14.30 -15.72 -14.19
C LYS A 234 -15.08 -15.18 -15.39
N GLU A 235 -15.71 -14.02 -15.25
CA GLU A 235 -16.62 -13.47 -16.24
C GLU A 235 -15.96 -12.52 -17.25
N LYS A 236 -14.78 -11.96 -16.92
CA LYS A 236 -14.11 -10.92 -17.73
C LYS A 236 -12.65 -11.26 -18.01
N ASP A 237 -12.21 -10.83 -19.20
CA ASP A 237 -10.81 -10.90 -19.66
C ASP A 237 -10.12 -9.54 -19.51
N LEU A 238 -10.07 -9.04 -18.29
CA LEU A 238 -9.52 -7.69 -18.01
C LEU A 238 -8.42 -7.70 -16.96
N LEU A 239 -8.24 -8.83 -16.25
CA LEU A 239 -7.22 -8.96 -15.20
C LEU A 239 -6.10 -9.91 -15.61
N LYS A 240 -4.87 -9.55 -15.29
CA LYS A 240 -3.67 -10.39 -15.44
C LYS A 240 -3.37 -11.22 -14.20
N GLY A 241 -3.88 -10.81 -13.04
CA GLY A 241 -3.72 -11.55 -11.80
C GLY A 241 -4.68 -11.10 -10.73
N ILE A 242 -5.02 -12.03 -9.83
CA ILE A 242 -5.86 -11.78 -8.66
C ILE A 242 -5.22 -12.32 -7.39
N ALA A 243 -5.42 -11.61 -6.28
CA ALA A 243 -5.03 -12.07 -4.95
C ALA A 243 -6.25 -12.07 -4.01
N PRO A 244 -7.05 -13.15 -3.99
CA PRO A 244 -8.12 -13.33 -3.01
C PRO A 244 -7.54 -13.66 -1.64
N LEU A 245 -7.78 -12.78 -0.66
CA LEU A 245 -7.30 -12.90 0.73
C LEU A 245 -8.46 -13.23 1.66
N ILE A 246 -8.25 -14.25 2.51
CA ILE A 246 -9.22 -14.77 3.51
C ILE A 246 -10.60 -15.10 2.94
N SER A 247 -10.65 -15.46 1.68
CA SER A 247 -11.82 -16.05 1.05
C SER A 247 -11.41 -16.74 -0.25
N GLN A 248 -12.18 -17.72 -0.63
CA GLN A 248 -12.07 -18.48 -1.87
C GLN A 248 -13.34 -18.35 -2.71
N GLN A 249 -13.43 -19.11 -3.81
CA GLN A 249 -14.63 -19.15 -4.65
C GLN A 249 -15.82 -19.72 -3.87
N SER A 250 -17.01 -19.12 -4.03
CA SER A 250 -18.27 -19.82 -3.75
C SER A 250 -18.54 -20.84 -4.85
N GLU A 251 -19.36 -21.87 -4.56
CA GLU A 251 -19.71 -22.89 -5.56
C GLU A 251 -20.28 -22.28 -6.86
N PRO A 252 -21.24 -21.32 -6.82
CA PRO A 252 -21.74 -20.70 -8.06
C PRO A 252 -20.66 -19.99 -8.89
N VAL A 253 -19.65 -19.38 -8.24
CA VAL A 253 -18.51 -18.76 -8.94
C VAL A 253 -17.58 -19.82 -9.51
N GLY A 254 -17.35 -20.90 -8.78
CA GLY A 254 -16.54 -22.04 -9.24
C GLY A 254 -17.12 -22.71 -10.50
N ASP A 255 -18.44 -22.74 -10.65
CA ASP A 255 -19.12 -23.31 -11.82
C ASP A 255 -18.93 -22.48 -13.11
N ILE A 256 -18.52 -21.21 -13.00
CA ILE A 256 -18.20 -20.37 -14.16
C ILE A 256 -16.83 -20.78 -14.72
N VAL A 257 -16.81 -21.16 -15.99
CA VAL A 257 -15.57 -21.53 -16.69
C VAL A 257 -14.87 -20.26 -17.20
N SER A 258 -13.67 -19.99 -16.71
CA SER A 258 -12.83 -18.90 -17.25
C SER A 258 -12.06 -19.38 -18.48
N GLY A 259 -12.10 -18.60 -19.56
CA GLY A 259 -11.38 -18.91 -20.80
C GLY A 259 -9.96 -18.35 -20.87
N ILE A 260 -9.56 -17.45 -19.96
CA ILE A 260 -8.33 -16.68 -20.06
C ILE A 260 -7.45 -16.87 -18.83
N PRO A 261 -6.25 -17.42 -19.03
CA PRO A 261 -5.32 -17.66 -17.94
C PRO A 261 -4.85 -16.34 -17.30
N LEU A 262 -4.88 -16.29 -15.97
CA LEU A 262 -4.35 -15.22 -15.13
C LEU A 262 -3.64 -15.83 -13.91
N SER A 263 -2.77 -15.05 -13.27
CA SER A 263 -2.06 -15.53 -12.09
C SER A 263 -2.92 -15.38 -10.82
N VAL A 264 -2.95 -16.43 -9.99
CA VAL A 264 -3.77 -16.45 -8.76
C VAL A 264 -2.88 -16.61 -7.54
N TYR A 265 -3.08 -15.74 -6.53
CA TYR A 265 -2.39 -15.76 -5.23
C TYR A 265 -3.42 -15.81 -4.10
N GLN A 266 -3.96 -17.00 -3.80
CA GLN A 266 -5.03 -17.17 -2.82
C GLN A 266 -4.46 -17.41 -1.42
N VAL A 267 -5.01 -16.76 -0.38
CA VAL A 267 -4.57 -16.94 1.02
C VAL A 267 -5.77 -17.19 1.91
N ASN A 268 -5.71 -18.24 2.72
CA ASN A 268 -6.78 -18.66 3.63
C ASN A 268 -6.24 -18.93 5.04
N GLY A 269 -7.03 -18.63 6.06
CA GLY A 269 -6.77 -19.03 7.44
C GLY A 269 -7.27 -20.46 7.71
N GLU A 270 -6.49 -21.28 8.41
CA GLU A 270 -6.85 -22.66 8.73
C GLU A 270 -8.10 -22.76 9.60
N ASN A 271 -8.28 -21.81 10.55
CA ASN A 271 -9.38 -21.79 11.51
C ASN A 271 -10.40 -20.68 11.18
N ASP A 272 -10.65 -20.42 9.90
CA ASP A 272 -11.61 -19.42 9.47
C ASP A 272 -13.05 -19.96 9.63
N ASP A 273 -13.79 -19.41 10.61
CA ASP A 273 -15.18 -19.78 10.90
C ASP A 273 -16.21 -19.08 9.98
N LEU A 274 -15.83 -18.03 9.28
CA LEU A 274 -16.71 -17.27 8.38
C LEU A 274 -16.64 -17.80 6.95
N VAL A 275 -15.45 -18.16 6.49
CA VAL A 275 -15.19 -18.77 5.19
C VAL A 275 -14.35 -20.03 5.41
N PRO A 276 -14.99 -21.16 5.73
CA PRO A 276 -14.30 -22.38 6.15
C PRO A 276 -13.27 -22.84 5.11
N VAL A 277 -12.05 -23.12 5.55
CA VAL A 277 -10.96 -23.58 4.66
C VAL A 277 -11.30 -24.88 3.94
N ASP A 278 -12.07 -25.76 4.57
CA ASP A 278 -12.54 -27.01 4.02
C ASP A 278 -13.81 -26.85 3.15
N GLY A 279 -14.30 -25.61 2.99
CA GLY A 279 -15.52 -25.31 2.24
C GLY A 279 -16.80 -25.59 3.00
N GLY A 280 -17.91 -25.56 2.27
CA GLY A 280 -19.26 -25.75 2.82
C GLY A 280 -19.93 -24.44 3.21
N SER A 281 -20.90 -24.49 4.13
CA SER A 281 -21.68 -23.32 4.53
C SER A 281 -20.87 -22.35 5.39
N GLY A 282 -20.76 -21.12 4.95
CA GLY A 282 -20.09 -20.04 5.65
C GLY A 282 -21.00 -18.84 5.89
N VAL A 283 -20.40 -17.64 5.95
CA VAL A 283 -21.09 -16.38 6.26
C VAL A 283 -22.26 -16.13 5.29
N ALA A 284 -23.36 -15.59 5.83
CA ALA A 284 -24.61 -15.27 5.12
C ALA A 284 -25.23 -16.48 4.37
N GLY A 285 -24.88 -17.72 4.73
CA GLY A 285 -25.40 -18.93 4.09
C GLY A 285 -24.76 -19.23 2.73
N THR A 286 -23.72 -18.55 2.35
CA THR A 286 -22.95 -18.82 1.14
C THR A 286 -22.29 -20.20 1.25
N ILE A 287 -22.37 -21.01 0.18
CA ILE A 287 -21.66 -22.28 0.09
C ILE A 287 -20.33 -22.02 -0.64
N PHE A 288 -19.25 -22.24 0.08
CA PHE A 288 -17.88 -22.07 -0.45
C PHE A 288 -17.30 -23.40 -0.92
N MET A 289 -16.50 -23.38 -1.97
CA MET A 289 -15.55 -24.45 -2.25
C MET A 289 -14.54 -24.56 -1.11
N SER A 290 -13.83 -25.67 -0.96
CA SER A 290 -12.63 -25.66 -0.11
C SER A 290 -11.55 -24.73 -0.71
N ALA A 291 -10.64 -24.22 0.12
CA ALA A 291 -9.53 -23.41 -0.36
C ALA A 291 -8.70 -24.15 -1.43
N GLN A 292 -8.41 -25.44 -1.19
CA GLN A 292 -7.77 -26.32 -2.16
C GLN A 292 -8.63 -26.47 -3.43
N GLY A 293 -9.92 -26.78 -3.29
CA GLY A 293 -10.83 -26.96 -4.43
C GLY A 293 -10.96 -25.70 -5.30
N SER A 294 -10.95 -24.52 -4.68
CA SER A 294 -10.92 -23.23 -5.38
C SER A 294 -9.62 -23.05 -6.20
N ALA A 295 -8.46 -23.36 -5.62
CA ALA A 295 -7.19 -23.30 -6.34
C ALA A 295 -7.11 -24.36 -7.45
N GLU A 296 -7.56 -25.59 -7.21
CA GLU A 296 -7.66 -26.65 -8.22
C GLU A 296 -8.59 -26.26 -9.36
N ASN A 297 -9.71 -25.60 -9.06
CA ASN A 297 -10.64 -25.11 -10.07
C ASN A 297 -9.96 -24.10 -11.01
N TRP A 298 -9.17 -23.17 -10.49
CA TRP A 298 -8.34 -22.28 -11.31
C TRP A 298 -7.29 -23.04 -12.11
N ALA A 299 -6.58 -23.99 -11.48
CA ALA A 299 -5.56 -24.80 -12.14
C ALA A 299 -6.13 -25.63 -13.31
N ILE A 300 -7.34 -26.21 -13.14
CA ILE A 300 -8.05 -26.91 -14.21
C ILE A 300 -8.41 -25.95 -15.35
N ASN A 301 -8.98 -24.79 -15.05
CA ASN A 301 -9.34 -23.79 -16.08
C ASN A 301 -8.13 -23.35 -16.91
N PHE A 302 -6.94 -23.29 -16.29
CA PHE A 302 -5.72 -22.84 -16.95
C PHE A 302 -4.82 -23.98 -17.43
N ASN A 303 -5.33 -25.24 -17.37
CA ASN A 303 -4.60 -26.45 -17.80
C ASN A 303 -3.21 -26.58 -17.17
N CYS A 304 -3.12 -26.29 -15.87
CA CYS A 304 -1.90 -26.47 -15.10
C CYS A 304 -1.58 -27.94 -14.83
N SER A 305 -0.34 -28.23 -14.38
CA SER A 305 -0.01 -29.51 -13.76
C SER A 305 -0.85 -29.69 -12.48
N MET A 306 -1.63 -30.77 -12.38
CA MET A 306 -2.54 -31.01 -11.25
C MET A 306 -1.85 -31.52 -9.98
N THR A 307 -0.53 -31.64 -9.98
CA THR A 307 0.26 -31.96 -8.78
C THR A 307 0.99 -30.70 -8.34
N PRO A 308 0.47 -29.98 -7.32
CA PRO A 308 1.13 -28.77 -6.88
C PRO A 308 2.46 -29.07 -6.16
N ASN A 309 3.42 -28.19 -6.32
CA ASN A 309 4.58 -28.15 -5.40
C ASN A 309 4.09 -27.67 -4.04
N GLN A 310 4.48 -28.36 -2.97
CA GLN A 310 4.13 -27.98 -1.58
C GLN A 310 5.40 -27.61 -0.83
N GLU A 311 5.35 -26.48 -0.10
CA GLU A 311 6.43 -26.00 0.73
C GLU A 311 5.87 -25.46 2.07
N GLU A 312 6.62 -25.67 3.17
CA GLU A 312 6.33 -25.02 4.44
C GLU A 312 7.16 -23.73 4.51
N VAL A 313 6.48 -22.61 4.69
CA VAL A 313 7.10 -21.27 4.78
C VAL A 313 6.67 -20.58 6.08
N ASN A 314 7.44 -19.60 6.51
CA ASN A 314 7.13 -18.84 7.72
C ASN A 314 6.88 -17.38 7.37
N TRP A 315 5.74 -16.87 7.82
CA TRP A 315 5.42 -15.44 7.73
C TRP A 315 5.52 -14.81 9.13
N GLY A 316 6.75 -14.46 9.54
CA GLY A 316 7.03 -14.04 10.90
C GLY A 316 6.69 -15.15 11.90
N PRO A 317 5.72 -14.97 12.82
CA PRO A 317 5.30 -16.01 13.76
C PRO A 317 4.32 -17.04 13.14
N PHE A 318 3.82 -16.82 11.93
CA PHE A 318 2.82 -17.69 11.30
C PHE A 318 3.51 -18.78 10.50
N GLU A 319 3.14 -20.04 10.77
CA GLU A 319 3.47 -21.19 9.93
C GLU A 319 2.48 -21.24 8.76
N VAL A 320 2.99 -21.42 7.55
CA VAL A 320 2.18 -21.36 6.33
C VAL A 320 2.55 -22.51 5.42
N THR A 321 1.55 -23.24 4.92
CA THR A 321 1.74 -24.19 3.86
C THR A 321 1.43 -23.52 2.53
N GLU A 322 2.41 -23.45 1.64
CA GLU A 322 2.29 -22.95 0.27
C GLU A 322 2.09 -24.13 -0.70
N PHE A 323 1.16 -23.96 -1.63
CA PHE A 323 0.94 -24.87 -2.75
C PHE A 323 0.99 -24.10 -4.06
N THR A 324 1.78 -24.58 -5.03
CA THR A 324 1.95 -23.92 -6.33
C THR A 324 1.67 -24.88 -7.47
N PHE A 325 0.65 -24.58 -8.27
CA PHE A 325 0.39 -25.22 -9.56
C PHE A 325 1.15 -24.48 -10.66
N THR A 326 1.95 -25.23 -11.42
CA THR A 326 2.82 -24.72 -12.50
C THR A 326 2.42 -25.32 -13.84
N ASP A 327 3.19 -25.00 -14.88
CA ASP A 327 2.98 -25.48 -16.26
C ASP A 327 1.59 -25.12 -16.82
N CYS A 328 1.05 -24.01 -16.37
CA CYS A 328 -0.24 -23.48 -16.82
C CYS A 328 -0.11 -22.84 -18.22
N LEU A 329 -1.23 -22.70 -18.91
CA LEU A 329 -1.30 -21.95 -20.17
C LEU A 329 -0.75 -20.52 -19.98
N ASN A 330 -0.06 -20.00 -20.99
CA ASN A 330 0.53 -18.66 -21.01
C ASN A 330 1.56 -18.37 -19.88
N GLY A 331 2.04 -19.41 -19.18
CA GLY A 331 3.07 -19.26 -18.14
C GLY A 331 2.57 -18.67 -16.82
N VAL A 332 1.23 -18.57 -16.65
CA VAL A 332 0.68 -18.14 -15.35
C VAL A 332 0.88 -19.20 -14.27
N GLU A 333 0.70 -18.84 -13.02
CA GLU A 333 0.77 -19.76 -11.89
C GLU A 333 -0.46 -19.59 -10.99
N VAL A 334 -0.89 -20.71 -10.38
CA VAL A 334 -1.90 -20.67 -9.33
C VAL A 334 -1.24 -21.06 -8.02
N LYS A 335 -1.22 -20.12 -7.07
CA LYS A 335 -0.74 -20.36 -5.70
C LYS A 335 -1.88 -20.27 -4.71
N TYR A 336 -1.86 -21.15 -3.70
CA TYR A 336 -2.67 -20.95 -2.52
C TYR A 336 -1.89 -21.25 -1.25
N PHE A 337 -2.26 -20.55 -0.19
CA PHE A 337 -1.58 -20.58 1.09
C PHE A 337 -2.59 -20.89 2.20
N ILE A 338 -2.22 -21.78 3.12
CA ILE A 338 -2.95 -22.03 4.36
C ILE A 338 -2.13 -21.51 5.53
N VAL A 339 -2.62 -20.45 6.17
CA VAL A 339 -2.00 -19.85 7.34
C VAL A 339 -2.48 -20.61 8.57
N LYS A 340 -1.57 -21.35 9.22
CA LYS A 340 -1.88 -22.21 10.39
C LYS A 340 -2.43 -21.38 11.54
N GLU A 341 -3.39 -21.96 12.25
CA GLU A 341 -4.05 -21.36 13.42
C GLU A 341 -4.70 -19.97 13.18
N SER A 342 -4.67 -19.43 11.96
CA SER A 342 -5.28 -18.15 11.62
C SER A 342 -6.77 -18.30 11.33
N GLY A 343 -7.57 -17.34 11.81
CA GLY A 343 -9.00 -17.21 11.50
C GLY A 343 -9.27 -16.25 10.35
N HIS A 344 -10.48 -15.64 10.36
CA HIS A 344 -10.92 -14.67 9.33
C HIS A 344 -10.28 -13.29 9.55
N ASN A 345 -8.96 -13.20 9.38
CA ASN A 345 -8.20 -11.96 9.52
C ASN A 345 -6.94 -11.97 8.64
N ILE A 346 -6.35 -10.80 8.45
CA ILE A 346 -5.10 -10.62 7.68
C ILE A 346 -3.96 -10.11 8.56
N GLU A 347 -3.91 -10.50 9.83
CA GLU A 347 -2.86 -10.07 10.78
C GLU A 347 -1.46 -10.47 10.32
N PHE A 348 -1.33 -11.57 9.56
CA PHE A 348 -0.08 -11.97 8.93
C PHE A 348 0.53 -10.87 8.04
N LYS A 349 -0.25 -9.94 7.49
CA LYS A 349 0.25 -8.82 6.67
C LYS A 349 1.31 -7.99 7.38
N ASN A 350 1.17 -7.80 8.70
CA ASN A 350 2.09 -6.99 9.51
C ASN A 350 3.45 -7.66 9.73
N GLN A 351 3.59 -8.94 9.36
CA GLN A 351 4.77 -9.76 9.63
C GLN A 351 5.44 -10.28 8.34
N THR A 352 4.79 -10.14 7.18
CA THR A 352 5.15 -10.89 5.98
C THR A 352 5.50 -10.06 4.78
N ASP A 353 5.20 -8.76 4.80
CA ASP A 353 5.32 -7.93 3.60
C ASP A 353 4.53 -8.52 2.39
N ILE A 354 3.34 -9.07 2.69
CA ILE A 354 2.57 -9.88 1.73
C ILE A 354 2.23 -9.13 0.44
N PHE A 355 1.98 -7.82 0.52
CA PHE A 355 1.63 -7.05 -0.66
C PHE A 355 2.81 -6.89 -1.63
N ASN A 356 4.04 -6.81 -1.13
CA ASN A 356 5.24 -6.90 -1.97
C ASN A 356 5.42 -8.30 -2.56
N GLN A 357 5.10 -9.37 -1.82
CA GLN A 357 5.13 -10.74 -2.35
C GLN A 357 4.10 -10.93 -3.46
N ILE A 358 2.85 -10.46 -3.28
CA ILE A 358 1.79 -10.49 -4.30
C ILE A 358 2.24 -9.72 -5.55
N TRP A 359 2.73 -8.50 -5.39
CA TRP A 359 3.19 -7.71 -6.53
C TRP A 359 4.40 -8.35 -7.24
N GLY A 360 5.37 -8.86 -6.48
CA GLY A 360 6.50 -9.61 -7.02
C GLY A 360 6.08 -10.87 -7.80
N PHE A 361 5.05 -11.57 -7.31
CA PHE A 361 4.45 -12.71 -7.99
C PHE A 361 3.82 -12.29 -9.32
N PHE A 362 2.99 -11.25 -9.35
CA PHE A 362 2.35 -10.75 -10.57
C PHE A 362 3.38 -10.29 -11.61
N LYS A 363 4.41 -9.54 -11.19
CA LYS A 363 5.48 -9.12 -12.10
C LYS A 363 6.21 -10.30 -12.74
N ARG A 364 6.46 -11.37 -11.98
CA ARG A 364 7.19 -12.55 -12.47
C ARG A 364 6.38 -13.38 -13.46
N THR A 365 5.08 -13.53 -13.23
CA THR A 365 4.22 -14.44 -14.00
C THR A 365 3.53 -13.78 -15.20
N ASN A 366 3.67 -12.46 -15.39
CA ASN A 366 3.03 -11.73 -16.48
C ASN A 366 4.01 -10.90 -17.34
N ASN A 367 5.30 -11.23 -17.29
CA ASN A 367 6.36 -10.65 -18.16
C ASN A 367 6.50 -11.41 -19.47
#